data_5cb042a1af83b80a30952dcc91c56245
#
_entry.id   5cb042a1af83b80a30952dcc91c56245
#
_cell.length_a   1.000
_cell.length_b   1.000
_cell.length_c   1.000
_cell.angle_alpha   90.00
_cell.angle_beta   90.00
_cell.angle_gamma   90.00
#
_symmetry.space_group_name_H-M   'P 1'
#
loop_
_entity.id
_entity.type
_entity.pdbx_description
1 polymer ?
#
loop_
_entity_poly.entity_id
_entity_poly.type
_entity_poly.pdbx_seq_one_letter_code
_entity_poly.pdbx_strand_id
1 'polypeptide(L)'
;MITMKELEAPVRQWVPDWLGLISIFVVILPVTMLNGSYTGSMLEVSNTLGTNSEDITMGYYAASAGMAIAYPIIPKVLAAFSVKSLLLIDLVLQFFLSWVCARTQNADILIVCSFAVGFLKGFLMLWFIRYAQKIFSPKNVRSEFYSYFYPLVYGGGQASMLVTALLAYHYNWKYMYYFMMVLILISILFVIICFRHNRPIKAVAWSDLHIREMFVISAGLLMLMYVINYGKVLDWMASGKICIYIVIAPMLIALFIWYQSRLENPYVSLAPLFQPKAIVGYFYMMLVMFFSTSTTLLTNYLTVILKVDTTHTYSLYIYLLPGYVVGAFICFWWFRWQRWRFRFLIA
;
A
#
# COMPACT_ATOMS: atom_id res chain seq x y z
N MET A 1 -2.34 13.49 -27.01
CA MET A 1 -1.56 12.45 -26.26
C MET A 1 -0.51 13.20 -25.47
N ILE A 2 -0.42 12.98 -24.17
CA ILE A 2 0.56 13.69 -23.31
C ILE A 2 1.95 13.16 -23.65
N THR A 3 2.90 14.05 -23.91
CA THR A 3 4.28 13.66 -24.24
C THR A 3 5.11 13.40 -22.98
N MET A 4 6.09 12.48 -23.07
CA MET A 4 7.01 12.21 -21.94
C MET A 4 7.80 13.44 -21.51
N LYS A 5 7.99 14.42 -22.42
CA LYS A 5 8.62 15.71 -22.09
C LYS A 5 7.73 16.57 -21.19
N GLU A 6 6.43 16.63 -21.46
CA GLU A 6 5.47 17.37 -20.62
C GLU A 6 5.33 16.74 -19.21
N LEU A 7 5.49 15.43 -19.11
CA LEU A 7 5.49 14.72 -17.83
C LEU A 7 6.80 14.92 -17.03
N GLU A 8 7.87 15.42 -17.65
CA GLU A 8 9.23 15.43 -17.06
C GLU A 8 9.65 14.03 -16.54
N ALA A 9 9.10 13.00 -17.17
CA ALA A 9 9.40 11.62 -16.78
C ALA A 9 10.85 11.26 -17.15
N PRO A 10 11.58 10.54 -16.31
CA PRO A 10 12.95 10.13 -16.57
C PRO A 10 13.04 8.98 -17.59
N VAL A 11 12.32 9.10 -18.70
CA VAL A 11 12.29 8.14 -19.81
C VAL A 11 13.34 8.50 -20.84
N ARG A 12 13.93 7.49 -21.49
CA ARG A 12 14.94 7.71 -22.54
C ARG A 12 14.31 8.30 -23.80
N GLN A 13 15.06 9.13 -24.52
CA GLN A 13 14.54 9.86 -25.70
C GLN A 13 14.11 8.96 -26.87
N TRP A 14 14.68 7.78 -27.00
CA TRP A 14 14.34 6.82 -28.06
C TRP A 14 13.05 6.04 -27.80
N VAL A 15 12.54 6.08 -26.53
CA VAL A 15 11.33 5.38 -26.14
C VAL A 15 10.11 6.18 -26.62
N PRO A 16 9.20 5.62 -27.44
CA PRO A 16 8.00 6.28 -27.84
C PRO A 16 7.07 6.56 -26.64
N ASP A 17 6.31 7.65 -26.69
CA ASP A 17 5.49 8.13 -25.58
C ASP A 17 4.51 7.07 -25.04
N TRP A 18 3.92 6.28 -25.92
CA TRP A 18 3.01 5.20 -25.51
C TRP A 18 3.71 4.11 -24.70
N LEU A 19 4.95 3.74 -25.07
CA LEU A 19 5.74 2.75 -24.33
C LEU A 19 6.23 3.33 -23.00
N GLY A 20 6.55 4.63 -22.97
CA GLY A 20 6.87 5.34 -21.74
C GLY A 20 5.69 5.34 -20.75
N LEU A 21 4.47 5.56 -21.21
CA LEU A 21 3.25 5.46 -20.40
C LEU A 21 3.07 4.04 -19.86
N ILE A 22 3.15 3.03 -20.72
CA ILE A 22 3.05 1.62 -20.31
C ILE A 22 4.10 1.29 -19.24
N SER A 23 5.34 1.76 -19.42
CA SER A 23 6.41 1.50 -18.46
C SER A 23 6.12 2.05 -17.06
N ILE A 24 5.48 3.23 -16.95
CA ILE A 24 5.06 3.81 -15.68
C ILE A 24 4.00 2.93 -15.00
N PHE A 25 3.02 2.44 -15.78
CA PHE A 25 1.98 1.56 -15.23
C PHE A 25 2.49 0.16 -14.89
N VAL A 26 3.40 -0.41 -15.67
CA VAL A 26 4.01 -1.71 -15.37
C VAL A 26 4.80 -1.68 -14.07
N VAL A 27 5.55 -0.61 -13.81
CA VAL A 27 6.33 -0.47 -12.58
C VAL A 27 5.45 -0.42 -11.33
N ILE A 28 4.21 0.05 -11.41
CA ILE A 28 3.30 0.09 -10.26
C ILE A 28 2.54 -1.23 -10.03
N LEU A 29 2.47 -2.13 -11.00
CA LEU A 29 1.74 -3.40 -10.87
C LEU A 29 2.12 -4.19 -9.61
N PRO A 30 3.42 -4.40 -9.27
CA PRO A 30 3.77 -5.10 -8.04
C PRO A 30 3.21 -4.46 -6.79
N VAL A 31 3.09 -3.13 -6.76
CA VAL A 31 2.55 -2.40 -5.61
C VAL A 31 1.06 -2.60 -5.46
N THR A 32 0.29 -2.42 -6.53
CA THR A 32 -1.17 -2.57 -6.49
C THR A 32 -1.57 -4.01 -6.21
N MET A 33 -0.88 -4.96 -6.83
CA MET A 33 -1.18 -6.38 -6.71
C MET A 33 -0.80 -6.99 -5.35
N LEU A 34 0.24 -6.50 -4.67
CA LEU A 34 0.64 -7.04 -3.38
C LEU A 34 -0.39 -6.77 -2.27
N ASN A 35 -1.19 -5.72 -2.35
CA ASN A 35 -2.19 -5.39 -1.33
C ASN A 35 -3.26 -6.49 -1.16
N GLY A 36 -3.56 -7.24 -2.23
CA GLY A 36 -4.51 -8.34 -2.18
C GLY A 36 -3.90 -9.70 -1.79
N SER A 37 -2.57 -9.87 -1.87
CA SER A 37 -1.91 -11.17 -1.72
C SER A 37 -2.19 -11.85 -0.39
N TYR A 38 -2.15 -11.10 0.69
CA TYR A 38 -2.35 -11.66 2.04
C TYR A 38 -3.79 -12.08 2.30
N THR A 39 -4.76 -11.35 1.78
CA THR A 39 -6.17 -11.59 2.02
C THR A 39 -6.74 -12.67 1.11
N GLY A 40 -6.20 -12.83 -0.11
CA GLY A 40 -6.66 -13.82 -1.08
C GLY A 40 -6.30 -15.27 -0.77
N SER A 41 -5.34 -15.51 0.13
CA SER A 41 -4.86 -16.86 0.46
C SER A 41 -4.62 -17.06 1.97
N MET A 42 -5.28 -16.25 2.80
CA MET A 42 -5.05 -16.24 4.26
C MET A 42 -5.27 -17.62 4.89
N LEU A 43 -6.35 -18.29 4.53
CA LEU A 43 -6.72 -19.58 5.09
C LEU A 43 -5.71 -20.68 4.68
N GLU A 44 -5.32 -20.72 3.43
CA GLU A 44 -4.37 -21.70 2.89
C GLU A 44 -2.98 -21.50 3.50
N VAL A 45 -2.56 -20.24 3.67
CA VAL A 45 -1.28 -19.91 4.31
C VAL A 45 -1.28 -20.34 5.77
N SER A 46 -2.30 -19.97 6.55
CA SER A 46 -2.40 -20.32 7.97
C SER A 46 -2.44 -21.83 8.18
N ASN A 47 -3.22 -22.56 7.38
CA ASN A 47 -3.31 -24.01 7.46
C ASN A 47 -1.99 -24.70 7.11
N THR A 48 -1.27 -24.19 6.10
CA THR A 48 0.00 -24.80 5.67
C THR A 48 1.15 -24.51 6.64
N LEU A 49 1.17 -23.32 7.25
CA LEU A 49 2.18 -22.94 8.23
C LEU A 49 1.85 -23.47 9.64
N GLY A 50 0.63 -23.94 9.88
CA GLY A 50 0.16 -24.32 11.21
C GLY A 50 0.10 -23.12 12.18
N THR A 51 -0.17 -21.93 11.65
CA THR A 51 -0.24 -20.68 12.40
C THR A 51 -1.68 -20.15 12.43
N ASN A 52 -1.92 -19.17 13.31
CA ASN A 52 -3.23 -18.54 13.38
C ASN A 52 -3.46 -17.59 12.20
N SER A 53 -4.72 -17.31 11.84
CA SER A 53 -5.09 -16.32 10.84
C SER A 53 -4.61 -14.92 11.22
N GLU A 54 -4.47 -14.66 12.52
CA GLU A 54 -3.96 -13.40 13.08
C GLU A 54 -2.50 -13.15 12.70
N ASP A 55 -1.67 -14.20 12.58
CA ASP A 55 -0.27 -14.05 12.15
C ASP A 55 -0.18 -13.54 10.71
N ILE A 56 -1.04 -14.05 9.83
CA ILE A 56 -1.10 -13.61 8.43
C ILE A 56 -1.67 -12.18 8.35
N THR A 57 -2.70 -11.89 9.13
CA THR A 57 -3.30 -10.55 9.23
C THR A 57 -2.28 -9.54 9.77
N MET A 58 -1.45 -9.94 10.74
CA MET A 58 -0.36 -9.09 11.25
C MET A 58 0.66 -8.77 10.16
N GLY A 59 0.96 -9.68 9.26
CA GLY A 59 1.79 -9.42 8.07
C GLY A 59 1.20 -8.30 7.19
N TYR A 60 -0.11 -8.32 6.94
CA TYR A 60 -0.80 -7.25 6.21
C TYR A 60 -0.73 -5.89 6.94
N TYR A 61 -0.97 -5.87 8.24
CA TYR A 61 -0.86 -4.65 9.05
C TYR A 61 0.57 -4.13 9.10
N ALA A 62 1.56 -5.02 9.21
CA ALA A 62 2.98 -4.66 9.18
C ALA A 62 3.37 -4.01 7.84
N ALA A 63 2.89 -4.55 6.71
CA ALA A 63 3.12 -3.94 5.39
C ALA A 63 2.48 -2.54 5.29
N SER A 64 1.27 -2.38 5.81
CA SER A 64 0.57 -1.09 5.83
C SER A 64 1.29 -0.05 6.70
N ALA A 65 1.79 -0.46 7.87
CA ALA A 65 2.61 0.38 8.75
C ALA A 65 3.92 0.79 8.09
N GLY A 66 4.63 -0.16 7.45
CA GLY A 66 5.85 0.12 6.70
C GLY A 66 5.63 1.18 5.62
N MET A 67 4.54 1.06 4.85
CA MET A 67 4.20 2.03 3.81
C MET A 67 3.88 3.42 4.39
N ALA A 68 3.11 3.48 5.47
CA ALA A 68 2.78 4.75 6.15
C ALA A 68 4.02 5.48 6.66
N ILE A 69 4.98 4.73 7.22
CA ILE A 69 6.24 5.27 7.75
C ILE A 69 7.18 5.72 6.64
N ALA A 70 7.13 5.11 5.46
CA ALA A 70 7.96 5.53 4.33
C ALA A 70 7.55 6.91 3.78
N TYR A 71 6.26 7.25 3.76
CA TYR A 71 5.75 8.44 3.06
C TYR A 71 6.45 9.76 3.39
N PRO A 72 6.75 10.12 4.65
CA PRO A 72 7.37 11.41 4.96
C PRO A 72 8.81 11.55 4.44
N ILE A 73 9.53 10.44 4.29
CA ILE A 73 10.94 10.42 3.89
C ILE A 73 11.12 10.42 2.37
N ILE A 74 10.14 9.90 1.63
CA ILE A 74 10.22 9.67 0.19
C ILE A 74 10.53 10.94 -0.61
N PRO A 75 9.91 12.11 -0.38
CA PRO A 75 10.24 13.31 -1.13
C PRO A 75 11.71 13.71 -1.00
N LYS A 76 12.30 13.53 0.20
CA LYS A 76 13.71 13.82 0.48
C LYS A 76 14.63 12.85 -0.28
N VAL A 77 14.32 11.56 -0.23
CA VAL A 77 15.09 10.50 -0.91
C VAL A 77 14.99 10.64 -2.43
N LEU A 78 13.81 10.92 -2.98
CA LEU A 78 13.62 11.16 -4.43
C LEU A 78 14.38 12.39 -4.93
N ALA A 79 14.62 13.39 -4.07
CA ALA A 79 15.44 14.57 -4.43
C ALA A 79 16.95 14.25 -4.38
N ALA A 80 17.38 13.33 -3.51
CA ALA A 80 18.79 13.01 -3.27
C ALA A 80 19.38 12.01 -4.24
N PHE A 81 18.56 11.13 -4.79
CA PHE A 81 19.02 10.01 -5.60
C PHE A 81 18.41 10.03 -7.00
N SER A 82 19.10 9.40 -7.94
CA SER A 82 18.56 9.17 -9.28
C SER A 82 17.34 8.25 -9.20
N VAL A 83 16.26 8.65 -9.84
CA VAL A 83 14.99 7.89 -9.86
C VAL A 83 15.21 6.47 -10.38
N LYS A 84 15.98 6.29 -11.46
CA LYS A 84 16.27 4.96 -12.01
C LYS A 84 16.96 4.06 -11.00
N SER A 85 17.99 4.57 -10.31
CA SER A 85 18.71 3.79 -9.31
C SER A 85 17.84 3.42 -8.12
N LEU A 86 17.01 4.37 -7.64
CA LEU A 86 16.06 4.11 -6.56
C LEU A 86 15.06 3.02 -6.94
N LEU A 87 14.43 3.12 -8.12
CA LEU A 87 13.48 2.12 -8.59
C LEU A 87 14.12 0.73 -8.73
N LEU A 88 15.37 0.66 -9.24
CA LEU A 88 16.07 -0.63 -9.36
C LEU A 88 16.41 -1.22 -7.99
N ILE A 89 16.96 -0.42 -7.08
CA ILE A 89 17.29 -0.89 -5.72
C ILE A 89 16.03 -1.36 -5.01
N ASP A 90 14.97 -0.58 -5.08
CA ASP A 90 13.68 -0.87 -4.46
C ASP A 90 13.08 -2.18 -5.00
N LEU A 91 13.00 -2.34 -6.32
CA LEU A 91 12.47 -3.56 -6.95
C LEU A 91 13.33 -4.79 -6.67
N VAL A 92 14.66 -4.66 -6.68
CA VAL A 92 15.58 -5.75 -6.36
C VAL A 92 15.41 -6.18 -4.91
N LEU A 93 15.33 -5.25 -3.97
CA LEU A 93 15.06 -5.56 -2.56
C LEU A 93 13.71 -6.23 -2.37
N GLN A 94 12.65 -5.74 -3.03
CA GLN A 94 11.33 -6.38 -2.99
C GLN A 94 11.36 -7.80 -3.56
N PHE A 95 12.13 -8.04 -4.62
CA PHE A 95 12.34 -9.37 -5.18
C PHE A 95 12.95 -10.34 -4.15
N PHE A 96 14.04 -9.93 -3.50
CA PHE A 96 14.68 -10.73 -2.46
C PHE A 96 13.77 -10.99 -1.26
N LEU A 97 13.07 -9.98 -0.78
CA LEU A 97 12.12 -10.13 0.32
C LEU A 97 10.96 -11.08 -0.05
N SER A 98 10.44 -10.98 -1.28
CA SER A 98 9.42 -11.91 -1.78
C SER A 98 9.96 -13.34 -1.86
N TRP A 99 11.23 -13.52 -2.26
CA TRP A 99 11.88 -14.82 -2.27
C TRP A 99 12.04 -15.40 -0.86
N VAL A 100 12.44 -14.58 0.13
CA VAL A 100 12.52 -14.99 1.53
C VAL A 100 11.13 -15.41 2.04
N CYS A 101 10.09 -14.61 1.77
CA CYS A 101 8.71 -14.95 2.14
C CYS A 101 8.24 -16.28 1.53
N ALA A 102 8.61 -16.58 0.27
CA ALA A 102 8.26 -17.84 -0.37
C ALA A 102 8.95 -19.07 0.25
N ARG A 103 10.11 -18.88 0.88
CA ARG A 103 10.92 -19.95 1.49
C ARG A 103 10.69 -20.13 2.98
N THR A 104 10.22 -19.09 3.68
CA THR A 104 10.05 -19.15 5.13
C THR A 104 8.88 -20.05 5.54
N GLN A 105 9.04 -20.66 6.70
CA GLN A 105 7.99 -21.39 7.41
C GLN A 105 7.65 -20.72 8.76
N ASN A 106 8.29 -19.59 9.05
CA ASN A 106 8.11 -18.86 10.30
C ASN A 106 7.29 -17.59 10.05
N ALA A 107 6.18 -17.44 10.76
CA ALA A 107 5.29 -16.29 10.66
C ALA A 107 5.97 -14.97 11.07
N ASP A 108 6.86 -14.97 12.05
CA ASP A 108 7.57 -13.78 12.48
C ASP A 108 8.46 -13.20 11.38
N ILE A 109 9.16 -14.07 10.64
CA ILE A 109 9.98 -13.66 9.49
C ILE A 109 9.07 -13.07 8.40
N LEU A 110 7.90 -13.68 8.18
CA LEU A 110 6.93 -13.19 7.20
C LEU A 110 6.44 -11.77 7.59
N ILE A 111 6.16 -11.52 8.87
CA ILE A 111 5.73 -10.21 9.38
C ILE A 111 6.83 -9.16 9.18
N VAL A 112 8.09 -9.47 9.53
CA VAL A 112 9.22 -8.55 9.36
C VAL A 112 9.48 -8.25 7.87
N CYS A 113 9.48 -9.27 7.02
CA CYS A 113 9.63 -9.09 5.57
C CYS A 113 8.47 -8.27 4.99
N SER A 114 7.24 -8.48 5.46
CA SER A 114 6.06 -7.72 5.04
C SER A 114 6.18 -6.25 5.39
N PHE A 115 6.67 -5.91 6.60
CA PHE A 115 6.97 -4.54 6.98
C PHE A 115 7.98 -3.90 6.03
N ALA A 116 9.08 -4.58 5.75
CA ALA A 116 10.12 -4.08 4.84
C ALA A 116 9.59 -3.91 3.40
N VAL A 117 8.82 -4.87 2.89
CA VAL A 117 8.16 -4.76 1.58
C VAL A 117 7.19 -3.59 1.56
N GLY A 118 6.40 -3.40 2.60
CA GLY A 118 5.50 -2.26 2.74
C GLY A 118 6.23 -0.92 2.68
N PHE A 119 7.34 -0.80 3.40
CA PHE A 119 8.21 0.38 3.38
C PHE A 119 8.71 0.70 1.97
N LEU A 120 9.23 -0.28 1.25
CA LEU A 120 9.70 -0.14 -0.13
C LEU A 120 8.56 0.24 -1.09
N LYS A 121 7.40 -0.37 -0.96
CA LYS A 121 6.21 -0.02 -1.75
C LYS A 121 5.81 1.45 -1.63
N GLY A 122 6.00 2.06 -0.49
CA GLY A 122 5.74 3.47 -0.28
C GLY A 122 6.49 4.33 -1.33
N PHE A 123 7.75 3.99 -1.64
CA PHE A 123 8.55 4.70 -2.65
C PHE A 123 7.95 4.59 -4.04
N LEU A 124 7.64 3.37 -4.48
CA LEU A 124 7.01 3.15 -5.79
C LEU A 124 5.66 3.87 -5.91
N MET A 125 4.86 3.82 -4.85
CA MET A 125 3.53 4.42 -4.84
C MET A 125 3.59 5.95 -4.97
N LEU A 126 4.40 6.64 -4.17
CA LEU A 126 4.54 8.10 -4.28
C LEU A 126 5.20 8.54 -5.58
N TRP A 127 6.18 7.78 -6.06
CA TRP A 127 6.76 8.01 -7.36
C TRP A 127 5.68 7.93 -8.46
N PHE A 128 4.86 6.90 -8.44
CA PHE A 128 3.77 6.72 -9.39
C PHE A 128 2.73 7.84 -9.31
N ILE A 129 2.28 8.19 -8.10
CA ILE A 129 1.29 9.26 -7.89
C ILE A 129 1.74 10.57 -8.55
N ARG A 130 3.02 10.92 -8.45
CA ARG A 130 3.58 12.13 -9.06
C ARG A 130 3.36 12.19 -10.58
N TYR A 131 3.55 11.08 -11.29
CA TYR A 131 3.35 11.00 -12.74
C TYR A 131 1.88 10.76 -13.11
N ALA A 132 1.22 9.89 -12.38
CA ALA A 132 -0.19 9.61 -12.59
C ALA A 132 -1.06 10.86 -12.43
N GLN A 133 -0.74 11.74 -11.49
CA GLN A 133 -1.45 13.02 -11.35
C GLN A 133 -1.34 13.88 -12.61
N LYS A 134 -0.18 13.98 -13.22
CA LYS A 134 0.02 14.72 -14.48
C LYS A 134 -0.68 14.05 -15.66
N ILE A 135 -0.71 12.70 -15.69
CA ILE A 135 -1.36 11.92 -16.75
C ILE A 135 -2.88 12.06 -16.68
N PHE A 136 -3.48 11.82 -15.52
CA PHE A 136 -4.93 11.79 -15.34
C PHE A 136 -5.55 13.19 -15.20
N SER A 137 -4.79 14.16 -14.72
CA SER A 137 -5.26 15.54 -14.53
C SER A 137 -4.22 16.55 -14.99
N PRO A 138 -4.11 16.83 -16.32
CA PRO A 138 -3.17 17.83 -16.86
C PRO A 138 -3.39 19.23 -16.29
N LYS A 139 -4.62 19.55 -15.85
CA LYS A 139 -4.99 20.83 -15.23
C LYS A 139 -4.75 20.85 -13.71
N ASN A 140 -4.10 19.82 -13.13
CA ASN A 140 -3.85 19.67 -11.69
C ASN A 140 -5.14 19.73 -10.82
N VAL A 141 -6.27 19.28 -11.35
CA VAL A 141 -7.52 19.16 -10.61
C VAL A 141 -7.51 17.84 -9.82
N ARG A 142 -7.31 17.92 -8.50
CA ARG A 142 -7.17 16.74 -7.64
C ARG A 142 -8.37 15.79 -7.71
N SER A 143 -9.57 16.31 -7.86
CA SER A 143 -10.78 15.50 -7.96
C SER A 143 -10.80 14.61 -9.20
N GLU A 144 -10.34 15.12 -10.37
CA GLU A 144 -10.21 14.33 -11.59
C GLU A 144 -9.18 13.23 -11.42
N PHE A 145 -8.04 13.52 -10.79
CA PHE A 145 -7.01 12.53 -10.52
C PHE A 145 -7.54 11.37 -9.66
N TYR A 146 -8.18 11.66 -8.54
CA TYR A 146 -8.65 10.64 -7.61
C TYR A 146 -9.77 9.77 -8.18
N SER A 147 -10.61 10.30 -9.08
CA SER A 147 -11.65 9.51 -9.73
C SER A 147 -11.12 8.40 -10.64
N TYR A 148 -9.90 8.51 -11.16
CA TYR A 148 -9.23 7.44 -11.91
C TYR A 148 -8.30 6.59 -11.02
N PHE A 149 -7.63 7.24 -10.07
CA PHE A 149 -6.61 6.62 -9.27
C PHE A 149 -7.17 5.56 -8.31
N TYR A 150 -8.24 5.88 -7.59
CA TYR A 150 -8.83 4.92 -6.65
C TYR A 150 -9.38 3.66 -7.32
N PRO A 151 -10.15 3.71 -8.42
CA PRO A 151 -10.56 2.50 -9.14
C PRO A 151 -9.39 1.66 -9.64
N LEU A 152 -8.30 2.30 -10.07
CA LEU A 152 -7.09 1.58 -10.49
C LEU A 152 -6.47 0.81 -9.31
N VAL A 153 -6.31 1.44 -8.17
CA VAL A 153 -5.69 0.84 -6.99
C VAL A 153 -6.58 -0.25 -6.39
N TYR A 154 -7.87 0.04 -6.17
CA TYR A 154 -8.82 -0.93 -5.63
C TYR A 154 -9.09 -2.07 -6.60
N GLY A 155 -9.27 -1.78 -7.89
CA GLY A 155 -9.44 -2.79 -8.93
C GLY A 155 -8.21 -3.70 -9.05
N GLY A 156 -7.01 -3.13 -9.02
CA GLY A 156 -5.76 -3.88 -8.98
C GLY A 156 -5.65 -4.79 -7.75
N GLY A 157 -6.06 -4.28 -6.57
CA GLY A 157 -6.12 -5.05 -5.33
C GLY A 157 -7.10 -6.24 -5.44
N GLN A 158 -8.30 -6.03 -5.95
CA GLN A 158 -9.30 -7.09 -6.14
C GLN A 158 -8.84 -8.15 -7.17
N ALA A 159 -8.29 -7.71 -8.29
CA ALA A 159 -7.71 -8.62 -9.27
C ALA A 159 -6.57 -9.46 -8.67
N SER A 160 -5.74 -8.86 -7.82
CA SER A 160 -4.68 -9.56 -7.10
C SER A 160 -5.23 -10.60 -6.13
N MET A 161 -6.26 -10.28 -5.36
CA MET A 161 -6.92 -11.24 -4.46
C MET A 161 -7.40 -12.47 -5.21
N LEU A 162 -8.06 -12.28 -6.35
CA LEU A 162 -8.54 -13.38 -7.17
C LEU A 162 -7.39 -14.24 -7.70
N VAL A 163 -6.37 -13.61 -8.32
CA VAL A 163 -5.23 -14.34 -8.89
C VAL A 163 -4.50 -15.13 -7.80
N THR A 164 -4.27 -14.53 -6.63
CA THR A 164 -3.59 -15.21 -5.51
C THR A 164 -4.43 -16.32 -4.91
N ALA A 165 -5.75 -16.16 -4.81
CA ALA A 165 -6.66 -17.22 -4.37
C ALA A 165 -6.66 -18.41 -5.34
N LEU A 166 -6.74 -18.16 -6.67
CA LEU A 166 -6.67 -19.20 -7.70
C LEU A 166 -5.33 -19.94 -7.67
N LEU A 167 -4.22 -19.22 -7.51
CA LEU A 167 -2.89 -19.82 -7.41
C LEU A 167 -2.73 -20.69 -6.16
N ALA A 168 -3.23 -20.20 -5.02
CA ALA A 168 -3.20 -20.95 -3.76
C ALA A 168 -4.05 -22.21 -3.83
N TYR A 169 -5.23 -22.14 -4.43
CA TYR A 169 -6.16 -23.26 -4.57
C TYR A 169 -5.64 -24.33 -5.51
N HIS A 170 -5.18 -23.98 -6.73
CA HIS A 170 -4.75 -24.95 -7.75
C HIS A 170 -3.35 -25.53 -7.54
N TYR A 171 -2.49 -24.79 -6.83
CA TYR A 171 -1.09 -25.19 -6.66
C TYR A 171 -0.66 -25.16 -5.18
N ASN A 172 -0.21 -23.98 -4.71
CA ASN A 172 0.23 -23.77 -3.34
C ASN A 172 0.28 -22.25 -3.08
N TRP A 173 0.06 -21.83 -1.84
CA TRP A 173 0.13 -20.43 -1.44
C TRP A 173 1.46 -19.74 -1.82
N LYS A 174 2.58 -20.46 -1.89
CA LYS A 174 3.89 -19.91 -2.30
C LYS A 174 3.91 -19.37 -3.71
N TYR A 175 3.04 -19.87 -4.59
CA TYR A 175 2.96 -19.39 -5.98
C TYR A 175 2.52 -17.94 -6.09
N MET A 176 1.84 -17.39 -5.08
CA MET A 176 1.55 -15.96 -5.04
C MET A 176 2.83 -15.11 -5.00
N TYR A 177 3.85 -15.54 -4.21
CA TYR A 177 5.15 -14.84 -4.18
C TYR A 177 5.93 -15.02 -5.48
N TYR A 178 5.89 -16.21 -6.08
CA TYR A 178 6.51 -16.44 -7.40
C TYR A 178 5.86 -15.57 -8.48
N PHE A 179 4.55 -15.44 -8.48
CA PHE A 179 3.82 -14.53 -9.36
C PHE A 179 4.28 -13.07 -9.15
N MET A 180 4.39 -12.64 -7.90
CA MET A 180 4.91 -11.30 -7.58
C MET A 180 6.34 -11.11 -8.06
N MET A 181 7.22 -12.11 -7.88
CA MET A 181 8.59 -12.05 -8.37
C MET A 181 8.66 -11.90 -9.89
N VAL A 182 7.78 -12.56 -10.63
CA VAL A 182 7.68 -12.39 -12.09
C VAL A 182 7.27 -10.97 -12.46
N LEU A 183 6.26 -10.40 -11.79
CA LEU A 183 5.84 -9.00 -12.02
C LEU A 183 6.97 -8.01 -11.69
N ILE A 184 7.71 -8.25 -10.60
CA ILE A 184 8.86 -7.42 -10.23
C ILE A 184 9.97 -7.54 -11.28
N LEU A 185 10.28 -8.73 -11.81
CA LEU A 185 11.26 -8.91 -12.87
C LEU A 185 10.87 -8.17 -14.15
N ILE A 186 9.60 -8.25 -14.54
CA ILE A 186 9.07 -7.49 -15.68
C ILE A 186 9.25 -5.99 -15.44
N SER A 187 8.93 -5.50 -14.23
CA SER A 187 9.12 -4.10 -13.86
C SER A 187 10.60 -3.68 -13.91
N ILE A 188 11.52 -4.52 -13.43
CA ILE A 188 12.96 -4.28 -13.50
C ILE A 188 13.41 -4.16 -14.96
N LEU A 189 12.96 -5.04 -15.85
CA LEU A 189 13.30 -4.99 -17.27
C LEU A 189 12.80 -3.66 -17.89
N PHE A 190 11.58 -3.23 -17.61
CA PHE A 190 11.07 -1.95 -18.10
C PHE A 190 11.87 -0.77 -17.55
N VAL A 191 12.27 -0.79 -16.28
CA VAL A 191 13.12 0.28 -15.69
C VAL A 191 14.49 0.32 -16.34
N ILE A 192 15.12 -0.83 -16.59
CA ILE A 192 16.43 -0.88 -17.24
C ILE A 192 16.37 -0.34 -18.66
N ILE A 193 15.35 -0.74 -19.43
CA ILE A 193 15.22 -0.43 -20.86
C ILE A 193 14.74 1.00 -21.06
N CYS A 194 13.62 1.38 -20.41
CA CYS A 194 12.92 2.63 -20.72
C CYS A 194 13.44 3.85 -19.95
N PHE A 195 13.97 3.66 -18.71
CA PHE A 195 14.35 4.80 -17.88
C PHE A 195 15.81 5.24 -18.07
N ARG A 196 15.99 6.58 -18.08
CA ARG A 196 17.33 7.17 -18.09
C ARG A 196 17.80 7.49 -16.66
N HIS A 197 19.11 7.53 -16.50
CA HIS A 197 19.72 8.04 -15.27
C HIS A 197 19.60 9.57 -15.25
N ASN A 198 18.97 10.11 -14.24
CA ASN A 198 18.89 11.56 -14.04
C ASN A 198 19.79 11.96 -12.86
N ARG A 199 20.31 13.20 -12.92
CA ARG A 199 21.13 13.73 -11.83
C ARG A 199 20.25 14.03 -10.62
N PRO A 200 20.73 13.80 -9.40
CA PRO A 200 20.02 14.20 -8.18
C PRO A 200 19.86 15.72 -8.15
N ILE A 201 18.74 16.19 -7.60
CA ILE A 201 18.40 17.62 -7.57
C ILE A 201 19.10 18.29 -6.38
N LYS A 202 19.22 17.58 -5.22
CA LYS A 202 19.74 18.12 -3.99
C LYS A 202 20.46 17.03 -3.20
N ALA A 203 21.61 17.36 -2.60
CA ALA A 203 22.21 16.50 -1.58
C ALA A 203 21.37 16.57 -0.30
N VAL A 204 21.13 15.42 0.30
CA VAL A 204 20.39 15.29 1.57
C VAL A 204 21.35 14.78 2.63
N ALA A 205 21.42 15.48 3.75
CA ALA A 205 22.20 15.01 4.90
C ALA A 205 21.49 13.81 5.55
N TRP A 206 22.25 12.85 6.06
CA TRP A 206 21.69 11.69 6.77
C TRP A 206 20.87 12.07 8.00
N SER A 207 21.21 13.21 8.65
CA SER A 207 20.43 13.79 9.75
C SER A 207 19.00 14.16 9.35
N ASP A 208 18.77 14.56 8.10
CA ASP A 208 17.47 14.97 7.61
C ASP A 208 16.51 13.79 7.35
N LEU A 209 17.02 12.56 7.38
CA LEU A 209 16.22 11.36 7.17
C LEU A 209 15.46 10.93 8.44
N HIS A 210 15.79 11.50 9.61
CA HIS A 210 15.07 11.24 10.87
C HIS A 210 14.88 9.74 11.20
N ILE A 211 15.93 8.94 10.96
CA ILE A 211 15.86 7.48 11.09
C ILE A 211 15.43 7.04 12.49
N ARG A 212 15.91 7.76 13.54
CA ARG A 212 15.56 7.48 14.92
C ARG A 212 14.07 7.62 15.19
N GLU A 213 13.48 8.72 14.72
CA GLU A 213 12.06 9.03 14.83
C GLU A 213 11.21 8.00 14.07
N MET A 214 11.67 7.56 12.93
CA MET A 214 11.07 6.52 12.12
C MET A 214 10.99 5.19 12.92
N PHE A 215 12.07 4.79 13.61
CA PHE A 215 12.05 3.58 14.44
C PHE A 215 11.07 3.69 15.61
N VAL A 216 11.03 4.83 16.29
CA VAL A 216 10.12 5.04 17.43
C VAL A 216 8.67 4.91 17.02
N ILE A 217 8.25 5.58 15.94
CA ILE A 217 6.86 5.49 15.46
C ILE A 217 6.54 4.11 14.90
N SER A 218 7.52 3.44 14.24
CA SER A 218 7.36 2.07 13.75
C SER A 218 7.04 1.10 14.89
N ALA A 219 7.84 1.16 15.95
CA ALA A 219 7.66 0.31 17.13
C ALA A 219 6.29 0.57 17.77
N GLY A 220 5.92 1.84 17.98
CA GLY A 220 4.62 2.21 18.55
C GLY A 220 3.44 1.70 17.72
N LEU A 221 3.48 1.88 16.40
CA LEU A 221 2.42 1.41 15.50
C LEU A 221 2.33 -0.12 15.44
N LEU A 222 3.46 -0.82 15.32
CA LEU A 222 3.47 -2.28 15.28
C LEU A 222 2.97 -2.91 16.60
N MET A 223 3.36 -2.34 17.74
CA MET A 223 2.84 -2.78 19.05
C MET A 223 1.33 -2.53 19.17
N LEU A 224 0.84 -1.35 18.72
CA LEU A 224 -0.58 -1.06 18.73
C LEU A 224 -1.38 -2.03 17.84
N MET A 225 -0.89 -2.30 16.63
CA MET A 225 -1.50 -3.26 15.71
C MET A 225 -1.46 -4.67 16.27
N TYR A 226 -0.40 -5.05 16.96
CA TYR A 226 -0.32 -6.33 17.67
C TYR A 226 -1.41 -6.47 18.73
N VAL A 227 -1.61 -5.46 19.56
CA VAL A 227 -2.68 -5.46 20.58
C VAL A 227 -4.05 -5.63 19.95
N ILE A 228 -4.35 -4.88 18.89
CA ILE A 228 -5.66 -4.95 18.22
C ILE A 228 -5.88 -6.32 17.58
N ASN A 229 -4.85 -6.89 16.97
CA ASN A 229 -4.95 -8.13 16.22
C ASN A 229 -5.00 -9.37 17.11
N TYR A 230 -4.14 -9.43 18.14
CA TYR A 230 -4.03 -10.60 19.02
C TYR A 230 -4.81 -10.48 20.33
N GLY A 231 -5.39 -9.33 20.62
CA GLY A 231 -6.08 -9.08 21.89
C GLY A 231 -7.12 -10.15 22.21
N LYS A 232 -7.97 -10.50 21.24
CA LYS A 232 -9.02 -11.51 21.41
C LYS A 232 -8.44 -12.94 21.63
N VAL A 233 -7.41 -13.30 20.87
CA VAL A 233 -6.79 -14.66 20.93
C VAL A 233 -6.01 -14.87 22.21
N LEU A 234 -5.45 -13.80 22.77
CA LEU A 234 -4.65 -13.82 24.00
C LEU A 234 -5.43 -13.36 25.23
N ASP A 235 -6.77 -13.35 25.17
CA ASP A 235 -7.66 -12.95 26.27
C ASP A 235 -7.32 -11.59 26.90
N TRP A 236 -6.96 -10.63 26.05
CA TRP A 236 -6.69 -9.24 26.41
C TRP A 236 -5.78 -9.10 27.64
N MET A 237 -6.34 -8.69 28.79
CA MET A 237 -5.58 -8.42 30.02
C MET A 237 -5.00 -9.65 30.70
N ALA A 238 -5.36 -10.87 30.29
CA ALA A 238 -4.78 -12.12 30.80
C ALA A 238 -3.34 -12.33 30.25
N SER A 239 -3.01 -11.73 29.12
CA SER A 239 -1.68 -11.84 28.52
C SER A 239 -0.76 -10.71 28.98
N GLY A 240 0.36 -11.04 29.62
CA GLY A 240 1.38 -10.08 30.03
C GLY A 240 1.96 -9.28 28.84
N LYS A 241 2.08 -9.90 27.65
CA LYS A 241 2.53 -9.19 26.43
C LYS A 241 1.54 -8.10 26.01
N ILE A 242 0.24 -8.42 26.00
CA ILE A 242 -0.80 -7.43 25.67
C ILE A 242 -0.80 -6.28 26.66
N CYS A 243 -0.73 -6.57 27.98
CA CYS A 243 -0.68 -5.55 29.02
C CYS A 243 0.51 -4.58 28.84
N ILE A 244 1.69 -5.12 28.52
CA ILE A 244 2.88 -4.31 28.26
C ILE A 244 2.69 -3.44 27.01
N TYR A 245 2.19 -4.01 25.91
CA TYR A 245 2.05 -3.28 24.65
C TYR A 245 0.93 -2.23 24.69
N ILE A 246 -0.15 -2.45 25.46
CA ILE A 246 -1.22 -1.46 25.68
C ILE A 246 -0.65 -0.18 26.34
N VAL A 247 0.36 -0.31 27.19
CA VAL A 247 0.99 0.84 27.86
C VAL A 247 2.08 1.45 27.00
N ILE A 248 2.99 0.63 26.46
CA ILE A 248 4.17 1.10 25.73
C ILE A 248 3.80 1.72 24.38
N ALA A 249 2.86 1.14 23.65
CA ALA A 249 2.51 1.62 22.30
C ALA A 249 2.00 3.08 22.32
N PRO A 250 0.98 3.44 23.10
CA PRO A 250 0.53 4.83 23.16
C PRO A 250 1.60 5.78 23.77
N MET A 251 2.44 5.29 24.68
CA MET A 251 3.54 6.07 25.25
C MET A 251 4.57 6.42 24.15
N LEU A 252 4.96 5.47 23.30
CA LEU A 252 5.89 5.73 22.19
C LEU A 252 5.28 6.69 21.17
N ILE A 253 3.99 6.55 20.86
CA ILE A 253 3.28 7.44 19.94
C ILE A 253 3.18 8.86 20.53
N ALA A 254 2.84 8.98 21.81
CA ALA A 254 2.80 10.27 22.49
C ALA A 254 4.17 10.94 22.56
N LEU A 255 5.21 10.18 22.88
CA LEU A 255 6.60 10.65 22.88
C LEU A 255 7.03 11.12 21.48
N PHE A 256 6.67 10.38 20.45
CA PHE A 256 6.91 10.78 19.06
C PHE A 256 6.21 12.11 18.74
N ILE A 257 4.92 12.24 19.03
CA ILE A 257 4.14 13.47 18.79
C ILE A 257 4.75 14.66 19.55
N TRP A 258 5.06 14.46 20.82
CA TRP A 258 5.69 15.50 21.65
C TRP A 258 7.05 15.94 21.10
N TYR A 259 7.89 14.98 20.68
CA TYR A 259 9.19 15.28 20.11
C TYR A 259 9.07 16.01 18.77
N GLN A 260 8.19 15.55 17.87
CA GLN A 260 7.95 16.19 16.58
C GLN A 260 7.41 17.62 16.69
N SER A 261 6.63 17.91 17.72
CA SER A 261 6.09 19.26 17.94
C SER A 261 7.15 20.30 18.33
N ARG A 262 8.36 19.85 18.74
CA ARG A 262 9.46 20.70 19.19
C ARG A 262 10.57 20.88 18.15
N LEU A 263 10.55 20.11 17.08
CA LEU A 263 11.56 20.19 16.03
C LEU A 263 11.23 21.29 15.02
N GLU A 264 12.22 22.07 14.60
CA GLU A 264 12.09 23.04 13.50
C GLU A 264 11.81 22.36 12.17
N ASN A 265 12.50 21.23 11.90
CA ASN A 265 12.32 20.41 10.71
C ASN A 265 11.81 19.01 11.12
N PRO A 266 10.52 18.85 11.43
CA PRO A 266 9.99 17.57 11.88
C PRO A 266 9.99 16.52 10.76
N TYR A 267 10.06 15.24 11.17
CA TYR A 267 9.86 14.10 10.27
C TYR A 267 8.46 14.14 9.61
N VAL A 268 7.44 14.42 10.43
CA VAL A 268 6.05 14.64 9.98
C VAL A 268 5.58 15.98 10.53
N SER A 269 5.12 16.86 9.65
CA SER A 269 4.44 18.09 10.08
C SER A 269 3.08 17.73 10.67
N LEU A 270 2.89 17.99 11.95
CA LEU A 270 1.65 17.67 12.68
C LEU A 270 0.53 18.68 12.41
N ALA A 271 0.88 19.94 12.11
CA ALA A 271 -0.10 21.01 11.92
C ALA A 271 -1.20 20.70 10.86
N PRO A 272 -0.89 20.14 9.68
CA PRO A 272 -1.92 19.79 8.71
C PRO A 272 -2.85 18.66 9.20
N LEU A 273 -2.36 17.76 10.07
CA LEU A 273 -3.13 16.60 10.54
C LEU A 273 -4.27 17.01 11.49
N PHE A 274 -4.08 18.09 12.24
CA PHE A 274 -5.06 18.59 13.22
C PHE A 274 -5.98 19.68 12.65
N GLN A 275 -5.91 19.97 11.34
CA GLN A 275 -6.85 20.91 10.73
C GLN A 275 -8.27 20.36 10.74
N PRO A 276 -9.32 21.19 10.98
CA PRO A 276 -10.71 20.73 11.00
C PRO A 276 -11.13 19.98 9.73
N LYS A 277 -10.65 20.41 8.57
CA LYS A 277 -10.91 19.74 7.29
C LYS A 277 -10.28 18.34 7.21
N ALA A 278 -9.10 18.16 7.80
CA ALA A 278 -8.44 16.87 7.87
C ALA A 278 -9.18 15.91 8.82
N ILE A 279 -9.64 16.40 9.96
CA ILE A 279 -10.41 15.61 10.93
C ILE A 279 -11.71 15.08 10.30
N VAL A 280 -12.42 15.94 9.56
CA VAL A 280 -13.62 15.52 8.80
C VAL A 280 -13.23 14.45 7.75
N GLY A 281 -12.11 14.64 7.05
CA GLY A 281 -11.60 13.64 6.10
C GLY A 281 -11.29 12.29 6.77
N TYR A 282 -10.70 12.27 7.96
CA TYR A 282 -10.44 11.03 8.72
C TYR A 282 -11.73 10.35 9.14
N PHE A 283 -12.73 11.11 9.55
CA PHE A 283 -14.05 10.56 9.89
C PHE A 283 -14.69 9.85 8.70
N TYR A 284 -14.69 10.48 7.51
CA TYR A 284 -15.18 9.83 6.29
C TYR A 284 -14.35 8.60 5.92
N MET A 285 -13.04 8.67 6.07
CA MET A 285 -12.15 7.53 5.79
C MET A 285 -12.44 6.36 6.75
N MET A 286 -12.68 6.64 8.02
CA MET A 286 -13.10 5.65 9.02
C MET A 286 -14.43 4.99 8.64
N LEU A 287 -15.42 5.76 8.19
CA LEU A 287 -16.70 5.24 7.70
C LEU A 287 -16.50 4.32 6.48
N VAL A 288 -15.72 4.74 5.50
CA VAL A 288 -15.42 3.92 4.30
C VAL A 288 -14.75 2.61 4.71
N MET A 289 -13.78 2.64 5.63
CA MET A 289 -13.11 1.43 6.11
C MET A 289 -14.07 0.53 6.90
N PHE A 290 -14.97 1.11 7.71
CA PHE A 290 -16.01 0.35 8.42
C PHE A 290 -16.92 -0.41 7.44
N PHE A 291 -17.42 0.26 6.41
CA PHE A 291 -18.23 -0.39 5.38
C PHE A 291 -17.43 -1.40 4.54
N SER A 292 -16.16 -1.12 4.27
CA SER A 292 -15.28 -2.08 3.57
C SER A 292 -15.10 -3.38 4.35
N THR A 293 -15.13 -3.35 5.67
CA THR A 293 -15.04 -4.54 6.52
C THR A 293 -16.25 -5.47 6.34
N SER A 294 -17.41 -4.95 5.92
CA SER A 294 -18.60 -5.76 5.65
C SER A 294 -18.37 -6.81 4.55
N THR A 295 -17.50 -6.52 3.58
CA THR A 295 -17.12 -7.48 2.54
C THR A 295 -16.34 -8.67 3.12
N THR A 296 -15.47 -8.44 4.09
CA THR A 296 -14.74 -9.49 4.80
C THR A 296 -15.68 -10.35 5.64
N LEU A 297 -16.68 -9.74 6.30
CA LEU A 297 -17.71 -10.49 7.04
C LEU A 297 -18.52 -11.38 6.10
N LEU A 298 -18.91 -10.86 4.92
CA LEU A 298 -19.61 -11.65 3.91
C LEU A 298 -18.76 -12.83 3.43
N THR A 299 -17.48 -12.60 3.14
CA THR A 299 -16.54 -13.66 2.74
C THR A 299 -16.45 -14.75 3.81
N ASN A 300 -16.25 -14.36 5.08
CA ASN A 300 -16.20 -15.31 6.19
C ASN A 300 -17.52 -16.07 6.37
N TYR A 301 -18.66 -15.42 6.22
CA TYR A 301 -19.96 -16.07 6.27
C TYR A 301 -20.10 -17.11 5.17
N LEU A 302 -19.75 -16.79 3.94
CA LEU A 302 -19.84 -17.71 2.80
C LEU A 302 -18.89 -18.90 2.95
N THR A 303 -17.64 -18.66 3.36
CA THR A 303 -16.62 -19.73 3.44
C THR A 303 -16.76 -20.59 4.70
N VAL A 304 -17.02 -19.99 5.87
CA VAL A 304 -17.03 -20.72 7.15
C VAL A 304 -18.41 -21.30 7.45
N ILE A 305 -19.48 -20.53 7.25
CA ILE A 305 -20.84 -20.95 7.63
C ILE A 305 -21.51 -21.72 6.48
N LEU A 306 -21.52 -21.15 5.29
CA LEU A 306 -22.14 -21.81 4.12
C LEU A 306 -21.22 -22.82 3.42
N LYS A 307 -19.95 -22.91 3.82
CA LYS A 307 -18.92 -23.79 3.25
C LYS A 307 -18.81 -23.68 1.72
N VAL A 308 -19.06 -22.49 1.19
CA VAL A 308 -18.84 -22.19 -0.22
C VAL A 308 -17.34 -22.19 -0.47
N ASP A 309 -16.93 -22.80 -1.56
CA ASP A 309 -15.53 -22.85 -1.96
C ASP A 309 -14.89 -21.45 -2.05
N THR A 310 -13.67 -21.32 -1.56
CA THR A 310 -12.91 -20.06 -1.52
C THR A 310 -12.78 -19.43 -2.90
N THR A 311 -12.60 -20.22 -3.95
CA THR A 311 -12.50 -19.73 -5.33
C THR A 311 -13.79 -19.08 -5.80
N HIS A 312 -14.94 -19.67 -5.49
CA HIS A 312 -16.24 -19.07 -5.81
C HIS A 312 -16.48 -17.79 -5.02
N THR A 313 -16.10 -17.78 -3.74
CA THR A 313 -16.24 -16.59 -2.89
C THR A 313 -15.40 -15.44 -3.41
N TYR A 314 -14.15 -15.67 -3.80
CA TYR A 314 -13.30 -14.61 -4.35
C TYR A 314 -13.69 -14.22 -5.78
N SER A 315 -14.29 -15.10 -6.58
CA SER A 315 -14.80 -14.75 -7.90
C SER A 315 -15.92 -13.70 -7.82
N LEU A 316 -16.66 -13.63 -6.71
CA LEU A 316 -17.67 -12.58 -6.49
C LEU A 316 -17.07 -11.17 -6.50
N TYR A 317 -15.80 -11.02 -6.10
CA TYR A 317 -15.11 -9.73 -6.15
C TYR A 317 -14.89 -9.20 -7.57
N ILE A 318 -14.90 -10.06 -8.60
CA ILE A 318 -14.88 -9.62 -10.00
C ILE A 318 -16.11 -8.77 -10.32
N TYR A 319 -17.27 -9.12 -9.77
CA TYR A 319 -18.51 -8.36 -9.99
C TYR A 319 -18.48 -6.97 -9.34
N LEU A 320 -17.54 -6.70 -8.43
CA LEU A 320 -17.32 -5.36 -7.89
C LEU A 320 -16.54 -4.46 -8.87
N LEU A 321 -15.73 -5.03 -9.77
CA LEU A 321 -14.93 -4.25 -10.73
C LEU A 321 -15.76 -3.31 -11.60
N PRO A 322 -16.89 -3.75 -12.24
CA PRO A 322 -17.79 -2.84 -12.94
C PRO A 322 -18.30 -1.70 -12.06
N GLY A 323 -18.61 -1.99 -10.79
CA GLY A 323 -19.03 -0.98 -9.82
C GLY A 323 -17.97 0.10 -9.58
N TYR A 324 -16.70 -0.26 -9.47
CA TYR A 324 -15.61 0.71 -9.37
C TYR A 324 -15.47 1.57 -10.63
N VAL A 325 -15.61 0.97 -11.82
CA VAL A 325 -15.55 1.70 -13.09
C VAL A 325 -16.72 2.67 -13.21
N VAL A 326 -17.95 2.22 -12.96
CA VAL A 326 -19.16 3.06 -12.99
C VAL A 326 -19.05 4.18 -11.94
N GLY A 327 -18.64 3.86 -10.71
CA GLY A 327 -18.41 4.85 -9.66
C GLY A 327 -17.36 5.91 -10.06
N ALA A 328 -16.27 5.50 -10.72
CA ALA A 328 -15.28 6.42 -11.26
C ALA A 328 -15.87 7.37 -12.30
N PHE A 329 -16.66 6.85 -13.25
CA PHE A 329 -17.34 7.67 -14.24
C PHE A 329 -18.29 8.66 -13.62
N ILE A 330 -19.14 8.23 -12.67
CA ILE A 330 -20.07 9.09 -11.94
C ILE A 330 -19.30 10.18 -11.20
N CYS A 331 -18.26 9.85 -10.46
CA CYS A 331 -17.44 10.82 -9.75
C CYS A 331 -16.75 11.81 -10.70
N PHE A 332 -16.19 11.34 -11.82
CA PHE A 332 -15.55 12.18 -12.81
C PHE A 332 -16.52 13.21 -13.40
N TRP A 333 -17.70 12.76 -13.88
CA TRP A 333 -18.73 13.63 -14.41
C TRP A 333 -19.25 14.61 -13.38
N TRP A 334 -19.50 14.14 -12.16
CA TRP A 334 -19.98 14.97 -11.06
C TRP A 334 -19.01 16.10 -10.73
N PHE A 335 -17.73 15.81 -10.57
CA PHE A 335 -16.71 16.81 -10.28
C PHE A 335 -16.48 17.79 -11.44
N ARG A 336 -16.70 17.37 -12.66
CA ARG A 336 -16.59 18.21 -13.83
C ARG A 336 -17.78 19.13 -14.01
N TRP A 337 -18.99 18.67 -13.67
CA TRP A 337 -20.23 19.40 -13.90
C TRP A 337 -20.62 20.28 -12.72
N GLN A 338 -20.40 19.83 -11.47
CA GLN A 338 -20.81 20.51 -10.24
C GLN A 338 -19.65 20.66 -9.26
N ARG A 339 -18.65 21.47 -9.59
CA ARG A 339 -17.35 21.64 -8.88
C ARG A 339 -17.43 21.85 -7.36
N TRP A 340 -18.57 22.16 -6.77
CA TRP A 340 -18.69 22.60 -5.38
C TRP A 340 -19.85 22.02 -4.57
N ARG A 341 -20.63 21.08 -5.12
CA ARG A 341 -21.75 20.47 -4.39
C ARG A 341 -21.46 19.03 -3.95
N PHE A 342 -20.43 18.86 -3.14
CA PHE A 342 -20.17 17.59 -2.44
C PHE A 342 -21.37 17.10 -1.61
N ARG A 343 -22.23 18.01 -1.13
CA ARG A 343 -23.36 17.70 -0.26
C ARG A 343 -24.40 16.76 -0.91
N PHE A 344 -24.51 16.74 -2.21
CA PHE A 344 -25.46 15.89 -2.95
C PHE A 344 -24.91 14.53 -3.37
N LEU A 345 -23.59 14.30 -3.24
CA LEU A 345 -22.96 13.01 -3.56
C LEU A 345 -23.00 12.06 -2.37
N ILE A 346 -23.29 12.59 -1.18
CA ILE A 346 -23.31 11.87 0.10
C ILE A 346 -24.79 11.60 0.54
N ALA A 347 -25.76 12.31 -0.02
CA ALA A 347 -27.19 12.06 0.18
C ALA A 347 -27.73 11.05 -0.82
#